data_8110251cf0e03db330424adc195801ca
#
_entry.id   8110251cf0e03db330424adc195801ca
#
_cell.length_a   1.000
_cell.length_b   1.000
_cell.length_c   1.000
_cell.angle_alpha   90.00
_cell.angle_beta   90.00
_cell.angle_gamma   90.00
#
_symmetry.space_group_name_H-M   'P 1'
#
loop_
_entity.id
_entity.type
_entity.pdbx_description
1 polymer ?
#
loop_
_entity_poly.entity_id
_entity_poly.type
_entity_poly.pdbx_seq_one_letter_code
_entity_poly.pdbx_strand_id
1 'polypeptide(L)'
;MPITVPRTIKYAFLSITKEALSNIIKHSNATAVSILMREHPALWQLVIQDNGTLQSPSATEGIGLENMKERIRKLNGTITFSCENGFSIFIAIPKNKKEESDL
;
A
#
# COMPACT_ATOMS: atom_id res chain seq x y z
N MET A 1 10.10 9.43 19.56
CA MET A 1 10.78 8.17 19.22
C MET A 1 10.78 7.96 17.74
N PRO A 2 11.93 7.92 17.12
CA PRO A 2 11.95 7.70 15.69
C PRO A 2 11.51 6.29 15.34
N ILE A 3 10.80 6.17 14.25
CA ILE A 3 10.40 4.90 13.72
C ILE A 3 11.52 4.40 12.83
N THR A 4 12.03 3.23 13.13
CA THR A 4 13.08 2.63 12.31
C THR A 4 12.45 1.75 11.26
N VAL A 5 12.34 2.26 10.06
CA VAL A 5 11.73 1.53 8.95
C VAL A 5 12.83 1.09 8.00
N PRO A 6 12.92 -0.20 7.69
CA PRO A 6 13.92 -0.65 6.72
C PRO A 6 13.76 0.10 5.41
N ARG A 7 14.89 0.34 4.76
CA ARG A 7 14.89 1.14 3.54
C ARG A 7 14.02 0.51 2.45
N THR A 8 14.02 -0.80 2.34
CA THR A 8 13.22 -1.48 1.32
C THR A 8 11.73 -1.26 1.54
N ILE A 9 11.30 -1.29 2.81
CA ILE A 9 9.90 -1.04 3.15
C ILE A 9 9.55 0.42 2.87
N LYS A 10 10.43 1.31 3.27
CA LYS A 10 10.22 2.75 3.06
C LYS A 10 10.03 3.06 1.58
N TYR A 11 10.91 2.54 0.74
CA TYR A 11 10.81 2.79 -0.70
C TYR A 11 9.57 2.17 -1.31
N ALA A 12 9.22 0.97 -0.84
CA ALA A 12 8.01 0.32 -1.35
C ALA A 12 6.78 1.14 -1.00
N PHE A 13 6.68 1.58 0.25
CA PHE A 13 5.51 2.35 0.68
C PHE A 13 5.43 3.70 -0.04
N LEU A 14 6.57 4.37 -0.19
CA LEU A 14 6.58 5.64 -0.91
C LEU A 14 6.18 5.48 -2.36
N SER A 15 6.72 4.45 -3.00
CA SER A 15 6.44 4.19 -4.40
C SER A 15 4.96 3.89 -4.63
N ILE A 16 4.40 3.06 -3.75
CA ILE A 16 2.99 2.70 -3.86
C ILE A 16 2.10 3.90 -3.57
N THR A 17 2.48 4.71 -2.59
CA THR A 17 1.70 5.91 -2.27
C THR A 17 1.68 6.86 -3.47
N LYS A 18 2.83 7.07 -4.11
CA LYS A 18 2.88 7.92 -5.30
C LYS A 18 1.98 7.39 -6.40
N GLU A 19 2.06 6.10 -6.66
CA GLU A 19 1.27 5.48 -7.71
C GLU A 19 -0.21 5.57 -7.38
N ALA A 20 -0.57 5.31 -6.13
CA ALA A 20 -1.96 5.36 -5.70
C ALA A 20 -2.53 6.77 -5.84
N LEU A 21 -1.76 7.78 -5.41
CA LEU A 21 -2.22 9.15 -5.53
C LEU A 21 -2.37 9.57 -6.99
N SER A 22 -1.45 9.13 -7.83
CA SER A 22 -1.55 9.41 -9.25
C SER A 22 -2.83 8.80 -9.84
N ASN A 23 -3.13 7.56 -9.47
CA ASN A 23 -4.32 6.90 -9.95
C ASN A 23 -5.59 7.59 -9.47
N ILE A 24 -5.59 8.01 -8.21
CA ILE A 24 -6.75 8.69 -7.66
C ILE A 24 -7.00 10.01 -8.38
N ILE A 25 -5.93 10.76 -8.63
CA ILE A 25 -6.05 12.04 -9.32
C ILE A 25 -6.58 11.85 -10.74
N LYS A 26 -6.11 10.82 -11.42
CA LYS A 26 -6.44 10.62 -12.82
C LYS A 26 -7.79 9.93 -13.02
N HIS A 27 -8.18 9.05 -12.12
CA HIS A 27 -9.28 8.13 -12.39
C HIS A 27 -10.38 8.16 -11.34
N SER A 28 -10.24 8.95 -10.30
CA SER A 28 -11.21 8.99 -9.23
C SER A 28 -11.82 10.37 -9.13
N ASN A 29 -13.04 10.41 -8.60
CA ASN A 29 -13.69 11.68 -8.28
C ASN A 29 -13.55 12.00 -6.79
N ALA A 30 -12.58 11.39 -6.12
CA ALA A 30 -12.38 11.61 -4.69
C ALA A 30 -11.97 13.05 -4.42
N THR A 31 -12.41 13.55 -3.27
CA THR A 31 -12.00 14.85 -2.79
C THR A 31 -11.10 14.74 -1.57
N ALA A 32 -10.95 13.56 -1.02
CA ALA A 32 -10.12 13.35 0.15
C ALA A 32 -9.48 11.97 0.09
N VAL A 33 -8.25 11.89 0.56
CA VAL A 33 -7.49 10.66 0.64
C VAL A 33 -6.92 10.55 2.03
N SER A 34 -7.00 9.36 2.60
CA SER A 34 -6.44 9.06 3.90
C SER A 34 -5.29 8.08 3.72
N ILE A 35 -4.18 8.34 4.36
CA ILE A 35 -3.01 7.50 4.30
C ILE A 35 -2.57 7.20 5.71
N LEU A 36 -2.51 5.92 6.06
CA LEU A 36 -2.17 5.50 7.39
C LEU A 36 -1.07 4.45 7.33
N MET A 37 -0.01 4.68 8.05
CA MET A 37 1.06 3.71 8.19
C MET A 37 1.20 3.33 9.64
N ARG A 38 1.27 2.03 9.92
CA ARG A 38 1.42 1.54 11.28
C ARG A 38 2.49 0.48 11.35
N GLU A 39 3.17 0.50 12.47
CA GLU A 39 4.09 -0.57 12.81
C GLU A 39 3.45 -1.43 13.88
N HIS A 40 3.38 -2.74 13.61
CA HIS A 40 2.92 -3.72 14.57
C HIS A 40 4.12 -4.60 14.96
N PRO A 41 4.02 -5.34 16.05
CA PRO A 41 5.17 -6.18 16.43
C PRO A 41 5.63 -7.13 15.35
N ALA A 42 4.73 -7.61 14.50
CA ALA A 42 5.07 -8.63 13.52
C ALA A 42 5.03 -8.13 12.08
N LEU A 43 4.55 -6.91 11.83
CA LEU A 43 4.42 -6.46 10.45
C LEU A 43 4.36 -4.94 10.34
N TRP A 44 4.57 -4.48 9.10
CA TRP A 44 4.35 -3.09 8.71
C TRP A 44 3.06 -3.02 7.94
N GLN A 45 2.24 -2.01 8.21
CA GLN A 45 0.95 -1.86 7.58
C GLN A 45 0.83 -0.51 6.90
N LEU A 46 0.25 -0.49 5.71
CA LEU A 46 -0.07 0.74 5.00
C LEU A 46 -1.49 0.66 4.49
N VAL A 47 -2.27 1.69 4.76
CA VAL A 47 -3.65 1.76 4.27
C VAL A 47 -3.82 3.09 3.54
N ILE A 48 -4.30 3.01 2.30
CA ILE A 48 -4.61 4.20 1.51
C ILE A 48 -6.07 4.08 1.12
N GLN A 49 -6.85 5.13 1.39
CA GLN A 49 -8.28 5.09 1.13
C GLN A 49 -8.76 6.44 0.62
N ASP A 50 -9.57 6.44 -0.44
CA ASP A 50 -10.16 7.65 -0.92
C ASP A 50 -11.67 7.63 -0.66
N ASN A 51 -12.32 8.77 -0.86
CA ASN A 51 -13.75 8.89 -0.66
C ASN A 51 -14.51 8.98 -1.99
N GLY A 52 -13.90 8.49 -3.05
CA GLY A 52 -14.55 8.54 -4.37
C GLY A 52 -15.64 7.51 -4.51
N THR A 53 -16.26 7.52 -5.68
CA THR A 53 -17.32 6.57 -5.97
C THR A 53 -16.93 5.62 -7.09
N LEU A 54 -15.62 5.33 -7.16
CA LEU A 54 -15.11 4.38 -8.14
C LEU A 54 -15.78 3.04 -7.95
N GLN A 55 -16.31 2.50 -9.04
CA GLN A 55 -17.16 1.31 -8.95
C GLN A 55 -16.35 0.03 -8.94
N SER A 56 -15.17 0.04 -9.53
CA SER A 56 -14.41 -1.18 -9.72
C SER A 56 -12.94 -0.87 -9.82
N PRO A 57 -12.08 -1.70 -9.21
CA PRO A 57 -10.65 -1.52 -9.37
C PRO A 57 -10.21 -1.61 -10.82
N SER A 58 -11.00 -2.24 -11.68
CA SER A 58 -10.62 -2.38 -13.07
C SER A 58 -10.51 -1.03 -13.77
N ALA A 59 -11.17 0.00 -13.24
CA ALA A 59 -11.04 1.34 -13.79
C ALA A 59 -9.63 1.88 -13.64
N THR A 60 -8.89 1.40 -12.65
CA THR A 60 -7.52 1.81 -12.42
C THR A 60 -6.53 0.68 -12.69
N GLU A 61 -7.04 -0.45 -13.14
CA GLU A 61 -6.16 -1.56 -13.50
C GLU A 61 -5.25 -1.18 -14.63
N GLY A 62 -4.16 -1.85 -14.67
CA GLY A 62 -3.18 -1.65 -15.68
C GLY A 62 -1.87 -1.82 -15.02
N ILE A 63 -0.93 -1.07 -15.49
CA ILE A 63 0.44 -1.23 -15.07
C ILE A 63 0.61 -0.95 -13.58
N GLY A 64 -0.09 0.06 -13.09
CA GLY A 64 0.11 0.49 -11.71
C GLY A 64 -0.21 -0.56 -10.68
N LEU A 65 -1.39 -1.20 -10.79
CA LEU A 65 -1.80 -2.17 -9.79
C LEU A 65 -0.96 -3.43 -9.85
N GLU A 66 -0.61 -3.87 -11.05
CA GLU A 66 0.24 -5.05 -11.17
C GLU A 66 1.63 -4.79 -10.61
N ASN A 67 2.15 -3.61 -10.83
CA ASN A 67 3.45 -3.26 -10.28
C ASN A 67 3.41 -3.21 -8.76
N MET A 68 2.32 -2.71 -8.20
CA MET A 68 2.15 -2.71 -6.75
C MET A 68 2.16 -4.12 -6.20
N LYS A 69 1.40 -5.02 -6.84
CA LYS A 69 1.33 -6.40 -6.39
C LYS A 69 2.71 -7.05 -6.43
N GLU A 70 3.43 -6.84 -7.50
CA GLU A 70 4.74 -7.45 -7.66
C GLU A 70 5.71 -6.92 -6.61
N ARG A 71 5.67 -5.63 -6.37
CA ARG A 71 6.57 -5.02 -5.41
C ARG A 71 6.34 -5.58 -4.00
N ILE A 72 5.08 -5.71 -3.62
CA ILE A 72 4.75 -6.21 -2.29
C ILE A 72 5.04 -7.70 -2.18
N ARG A 73 4.80 -8.45 -3.24
CA ARG A 73 5.08 -9.89 -3.25
C ARG A 73 6.56 -10.15 -3.01
N LYS A 74 7.42 -9.33 -3.58
CA LYS A 74 8.87 -9.48 -3.40
C LYS A 74 9.30 -9.28 -1.95
N LEU A 75 8.49 -8.61 -1.16
CA LEU A 75 8.78 -8.37 0.25
C LEU A 75 8.01 -9.35 1.13
N ASN A 76 7.45 -10.39 0.53
CA ASN A 76 6.67 -11.39 1.25
C ASN A 76 5.44 -10.80 1.90
N GLY A 77 4.94 -9.71 1.34
CA GLY A 77 3.77 -9.05 1.88
C GLY A 77 2.51 -9.41 1.13
N THR A 78 1.41 -8.85 1.60
CA THR A 78 0.12 -9.00 0.96
C THR A 78 -0.43 -7.63 0.64
N ILE A 79 -1.20 -7.55 -0.43
CA ILE A 79 -1.87 -6.33 -0.83
C ILE A 79 -3.28 -6.66 -1.27
N THR A 80 -4.23 -5.86 -0.82
CA THR A 80 -5.65 -6.09 -1.10
C THR A 80 -6.27 -4.77 -1.54
N PHE A 81 -7.11 -4.84 -2.57
CA PHE A 81 -7.83 -3.68 -3.08
C PHE A 81 -9.31 -3.85 -2.80
N SER A 82 -9.98 -2.74 -2.52
CA SER A 82 -11.42 -2.75 -2.25
C SER A 82 -12.04 -1.49 -2.81
N CYS A 83 -13.30 -1.59 -3.24
CA CYS A 83 -14.05 -0.45 -3.77
C CYS A 83 -15.37 -0.24 -3.03
N GLU A 84 -15.50 -0.82 -1.85
CA GLU A 84 -16.80 -0.79 -1.17
C GLU A 84 -17.17 0.61 -0.67
N ASN A 85 -16.23 1.32 -0.09
CA ASN A 85 -16.49 2.66 0.42
C ASN A 85 -15.39 3.58 -0.10
N GLY A 86 -15.39 3.78 -1.42
CA GLY A 86 -14.28 4.41 -2.08
C GLY A 86 -13.22 3.36 -2.38
N PHE A 87 -12.15 3.77 -2.99
CA PHE A 87 -11.07 2.84 -3.33
C PHE A 87 -10.10 2.75 -2.17
N SER A 88 -9.76 1.54 -1.79
CA SER A 88 -8.85 1.29 -0.66
C SER A 88 -7.75 0.34 -1.06
N ILE A 89 -6.57 0.57 -0.52
CA ILE A 89 -5.43 -0.33 -0.66
C ILE A 89 -4.96 -0.69 0.73
N PHE A 90 -4.88 -2.00 1.02
CA PHE A 90 -4.41 -2.49 2.31
C PHE A 90 -3.15 -3.30 2.07
N ILE A 91 -2.06 -2.93 2.71
CA ILE A 91 -0.78 -3.59 2.56
C ILE A 91 -0.27 -4.02 3.91
N ALA A 92 0.22 -5.25 3.99
CA ALA A 92 0.87 -5.76 5.18
C ALA A 92 2.14 -6.47 4.76
N ILE A 93 3.27 -6.09 5.36
CA ILE A 93 4.55 -6.71 5.07
C ILE A 93 5.10 -7.25 6.38
N PRO A 94 5.32 -8.57 6.48
CA PRO A 94 5.80 -9.14 7.72
C PRO A 94 7.23 -8.70 8.00
N LYS A 95 7.53 -8.49 9.26
CA LYS A 95 8.89 -8.22 9.67
C LYS A 95 9.68 -9.50 9.55
N ASN A 96 10.90 -9.37 9.05
CA ASN A 96 11.72 -10.54 8.79
C ASN A 96 12.51 -10.91 10.02
N LYS A 97 11.82 -11.57 10.95
CA LYS A 97 12.45 -11.94 12.20
C LYS A 97 13.46 -13.04 12.05
N LYS A 98 13.34 -13.79 10.96
CA LYS A 98 14.29 -14.84 10.71
C LYS A 98 15.68 -14.29 10.48
N GLU A 99 15.77 -13.19 9.78
CA GLU A 99 17.06 -12.55 9.57
C GLU A 99 17.67 -12.08 10.89
N GLU A 100 16.80 -11.55 11.73
CA GLU A 100 17.25 -11.10 13.03
C GLU A 100 17.77 -12.24 13.87
N SER A 101 17.09 -13.37 13.81
CA SER A 101 17.50 -14.51 14.61
C SER A 101 18.81 -15.11 14.14
N ASP A 102 19.12 -14.93 12.90
CA ASP A 102 20.35 -15.50 12.36
C ASP A 102 21.58 -14.75 12.81
N LEU A 103 21.37 -13.64 13.44
CA LEU A 103 22.49 -12.88 13.98
C LEU A 103 22.95 -13.43 15.31
#